data_1449cbb28ceed269289319f3f6361835
#
_entry.id   1449cbb28ceed269289319f3f6361835
#
_cell.length_a   1.000
_cell.length_b   1.000
_cell.length_c   1.000
_cell.angle_alpha   90.00
_cell.angle_beta   90.00
_cell.angle_gamma   90.00
#
_symmetry.space_group_name_H-M   'P 1'
#
loop_
_entity.id
_entity.type
_entity.pdbx_description
1 polymer ?
#
loop_
_entity_poly.entity_id
_entity_poly.type
_entity_poly.pdbx_seq_one_letter_code
_entity_poly.pdbx_strand_id
1 'polypeptide(L)'
;FIHERDVYTVALKEFCKIYSATSDILNIDTRVTPRQATKEDCLSVIDKIIGEELRKNGFTLHFEMVDTELEVITTIFKQIHRCKTDIIGIWNMPFDIPKVIEELTKMEIDPCSVFCSPEVPKNLRVCKFVEDTNPNAEHIVDKWHWFNCTSHSQFIDSMCLYGRLRKVAGRDIKYSLDYISNKELGQGKLQLGEITNHGWSQKYDFLRYIAYNINDVVIMQLMEFKNHDIDSLVGLSGYSLLKNYSKQTICVRDGDYNYGLENGHVPASASLDMFTEWDKMMPKVGGTVLPPEKAVGTRLKLLKDSNNDTLIVIMVVDLDEASMYPTDTIAANISKETYYGTVLGIYGYGNNYIELLGMVSISPEAYSVQAAVNFFHLPDYEEMEQCLGL
;
A
#
# COMPACT_ATOMS: atom_id res chain seq x y z
N PHE A 1 14.72 12.77 -9.55
CA PHE A 1 13.26 12.91 -9.65
C PHE A 1 12.81 12.76 -11.09
N ILE A 2 11.79 11.96 -11.32
CA ILE A 2 11.13 11.85 -12.62
C ILE A 2 9.67 12.27 -12.46
N HIS A 3 9.17 13.00 -13.45
CA HIS A 3 7.76 13.29 -13.64
C HIS A 3 7.40 12.97 -15.09
N GLU A 4 6.48 12.04 -15.28
CA GLU A 4 6.16 11.47 -16.60
C GLU A 4 7.40 10.92 -17.30
N ARG A 5 7.95 11.70 -18.26
CA ARG A 5 9.16 11.33 -18.99
C ARG A 5 10.31 12.34 -18.83
N ASP A 6 10.12 13.33 -17.96
CA ASP A 6 11.13 14.32 -17.64
C ASP A 6 11.95 13.91 -16.42
N VAL A 7 13.24 13.71 -16.61
CA VAL A 7 14.22 13.33 -15.58
C VAL A 7 14.91 14.59 -15.08
N TYR A 8 14.70 14.95 -13.83
CA TYR A 8 15.30 16.11 -13.19
C TYR A 8 16.46 15.67 -12.31
N THR A 9 17.65 16.11 -12.64
CA THR A 9 18.89 15.78 -11.94
C THR A 9 19.63 17.05 -11.53
N VAL A 10 20.01 17.12 -10.27
CA VAL A 10 20.81 18.25 -9.72
C VAL A 10 22.11 17.69 -9.18
N ALA A 11 23.20 18.33 -9.54
CA ALA A 11 24.55 17.91 -9.18
C ALA A 11 25.30 19.02 -8.45
N LEU A 12 26.07 18.65 -7.44
CA LEU A 12 26.96 19.57 -6.74
C LEU A 12 28.18 19.86 -7.61
N LYS A 13 28.35 21.13 -7.97
CA LYS A 13 29.37 21.56 -8.92
C LYS A 13 30.79 21.18 -8.52
N GLU A 14 31.12 21.24 -7.25
CA GLU A 14 32.47 20.90 -6.76
C GLU A 14 32.91 19.47 -7.07
N PHE A 15 31.96 18.53 -7.20
CA PHE A 15 32.23 17.12 -7.55
C PHE A 15 32.21 16.86 -9.05
N CYS A 16 31.70 17.79 -9.87
CA CYS A 16 31.67 17.67 -11.33
C CYS A 16 33.09 17.91 -11.91
N LYS A 17 33.92 16.88 -11.93
CA LYS A 17 35.32 16.94 -12.37
C LYS A 17 35.56 15.92 -13.47
N ILE A 18 36.46 16.26 -14.40
CA ILE A 18 36.90 15.38 -15.47
C ILE A 18 38.39 15.09 -15.27
N TYR A 19 38.71 13.80 -15.23
CA TYR A 19 40.07 13.29 -15.17
C TYR A 19 40.55 12.96 -16.60
N SER A 20 41.82 13.17 -16.87
CA SER A 20 42.41 13.01 -18.23
C SER A 20 42.45 11.57 -18.72
N ALA A 21 42.54 10.59 -17.79
CA ALA A 21 42.49 9.17 -18.09
C ALA A 21 41.87 8.39 -16.92
N THR A 22 41.22 7.27 -17.23
CA THR A 22 40.69 6.36 -16.23
C THR A 22 41.77 5.72 -15.36
N SER A 23 42.95 5.51 -15.92
CA SER A 23 44.15 5.03 -15.18
C SER A 23 44.58 5.98 -14.06
N ASP A 24 44.33 7.28 -14.20
CA ASP A 24 44.66 8.29 -13.20
C ASP A 24 43.75 8.17 -11.95
N ILE A 25 42.52 7.68 -12.14
CA ILE A 25 41.57 7.43 -11.06
C ILE A 25 41.99 6.20 -10.24
N LEU A 26 42.43 5.13 -10.91
CA LEU A 26 42.79 3.86 -10.27
C LEU A 26 44.16 3.91 -9.57
N ASN A 27 45.13 4.67 -10.10
CA ASN A 27 46.46 4.76 -9.55
C ASN A 27 46.65 5.84 -8.48
N ILE A 28 45.57 6.64 -8.19
CA ILE A 28 45.57 7.72 -7.19
C ILE A 28 46.86 8.56 -7.28
N ASP A 29 47.28 8.92 -8.49
CA ASP A 29 48.41 9.85 -8.62
C ASP A 29 47.93 11.24 -8.23
N THR A 30 48.27 11.64 -7.00
CA THR A 30 47.90 12.95 -6.42
C THR A 30 48.38 14.14 -7.21
N ARG A 31 49.16 13.90 -8.26
CA ARG A 31 49.72 14.95 -9.17
C ARG A 31 48.80 15.32 -10.32
N VAL A 32 47.74 14.51 -10.59
CA VAL A 32 46.78 14.85 -11.65
C VAL A 32 45.68 15.73 -11.08
N THR A 33 45.66 16.99 -11.49
CA THR A 33 44.61 17.94 -11.10
C THR A 33 43.46 17.79 -12.08
N PRO A 34 42.28 17.34 -11.63
CA PRO A 34 41.11 17.22 -12.49
C PRO A 34 40.63 18.60 -12.95
N ARG A 35 40.13 18.66 -14.18
CA ARG A 35 39.51 19.85 -14.72
C ARG A 35 38.08 19.95 -14.18
N GLN A 36 37.67 21.14 -13.75
CA GLN A 36 36.28 21.43 -13.45
C GLN A 36 35.43 21.24 -14.72
N ALA A 37 34.37 20.42 -14.63
CA ALA A 37 33.48 20.17 -15.76
C ALA A 37 32.50 21.33 -15.95
N THR A 38 32.20 21.67 -17.20
CA THR A 38 31.06 22.52 -17.54
C THR A 38 29.77 21.68 -17.57
N LYS A 39 28.62 22.35 -17.67
CA LYS A 39 27.32 21.66 -17.80
C LYS A 39 27.29 20.78 -19.06
N GLU A 40 27.82 21.30 -20.14
CA GLU A 40 27.92 20.58 -21.43
C GLU A 40 28.82 19.35 -21.34
N ASP A 41 29.94 19.47 -20.63
CA ASP A 41 30.81 18.35 -20.34
C ASP A 41 30.07 17.24 -19.58
N CYS A 42 29.36 17.62 -18.51
CA CYS A 42 28.59 16.68 -17.70
C CYS A 42 27.52 15.97 -18.53
N LEU A 43 26.73 16.71 -19.30
CA LEU A 43 25.71 16.16 -20.18
C LEU A 43 26.32 15.20 -21.22
N SER A 44 27.47 15.57 -21.82
CA SER A 44 28.17 14.70 -22.78
C SER A 44 28.62 13.38 -22.16
N VAL A 45 29.12 13.40 -20.92
CA VAL A 45 29.54 12.16 -20.22
C VAL A 45 28.33 11.32 -19.85
N ILE A 46 27.29 11.91 -19.31
CA ILE A 46 26.05 11.21 -18.94
C ILE A 46 25.38 10.61 -20.20
N ASP A 47 25.32 11.36 -21.30
CA ASP A 47 24.75 10.88 -22.57
C ASP A 47 25.52 9.65 -23.12
N LYS A 48 26.84 9.63 -23.01
CA LYS A 48 27.63 8.46 -23.40
C LYS A 48 27.34 7.21 -22.57
N ILE A 49 26.93 7.37 -21.32
CA ILE A 49 26.69 6.25 -20.39
C ILE A 49 25.27 5.73 -20.50
N ILE A 50 24.26 6.61 -20.48
CA ILE A 50 22.85 6.23 -20.40
C ILE A 50 21.95 6.89 -21.45
N GLY A 51 22.51 7.75 -22.32
CA GLY A 51 21.70 8.55 -23.25
C GLY A 51 20.94 7.69 -24.26
N GLU A 52 21.48 6.56 -24.69
CA GLU A 52 20.78 5.63 -25.56
C GLU A 52 19.53 5.04 -24.88
N GLU A 53 19.67 4.61 -23.62
CA GLU A 53 18.55 4.06 -22.83
C GLU A 53 17.48 5.12 -22.56
N LEU A 54 17.87 6.35 -22.25
CA LEU A 54 16.93 7.46 -22.08
C LEU A 54 16.15 7.72 -23.37
N ARG A 55 16.83 7.83 -24.52
CA ARG A 55 16.19 8.08 -25.81
C ARG A 55 15.26 6.93 -26.24
N LYS A 56 15.71 5.68 -26.07
CA LYS A 56 14.93 4.48 -26.37
C LYS A 56 13.60 4.47 -25.62
N ASN A 57 13.61 4.91 -24.37
CA ASN A 57 12.42 4.95 -23.52
C ASN A 57 11.72 6.33 -23.53
N GLY A 58 12.14 7.26 -24.38
CA GLY A 58 11.54 8.58 -24.55
C GLY A 58 11.70 9.52 -23.37
N PHE A 59 12.74 9.36 -22.56
CA PHE A 59 13.05 10.26 -21.45
C PHE A 59 13.85 11.46 -21.90
N THR A 60 13.52 12.62 -21.30
CA THR A 60 14.25 13.87 -21.47
C THR A 60 15.01 14.22 -20.19
N LEU A 61 16.32 14.44 -20.28
CA LEU A 61 17.14 14.77 -19.12
C LEU A 61 17.24 16.29 -18.93
N HIS A 62 16.83 16.77 -17.77
CA HIS A 62 17.06 18.14 -17.28
C HIS A 62 18.16 18.06 -16.21
N PHE A 63 19.29 18.70 -16.48
CA PHE A 63 20.45 18.67 -15.61
C PHE A 63 20.80 20.07 -15.13
N GLU A 64 20.99 20.24 -13.83
CA GLU A 64 21.34 21.50 -13.19
C GLU A 64 22.57 21.30 -12.27
N MET A 65 23.44 22.30 -12.25
CA MET A 65 24.62 22.33 -11.36
C MET A 65 24.41 23.43 -10.33
N VAL A 66 24.62 23.10 -9.06
CA VAL A 66 24.46 24.01 -7.93
C VAL A 66 25.72 24.04 -7.07
N ASP A 67 25.86 25.08 -6.25
CA ASP A 67 27.08 25.30 -5.48
C ASP A 67 27.01 24.69 -4.06
N THR A 68 25.82 24.41 -3.52
CA THR A 68 25.65 23.91 -2.16
C THR A 68 24.76 22.68 -2.08
N GLU A 69 24.96 21.82 -1.07
CA GLU A 69 24.13 20.65 -0.80
C GLU A 69 22.65 21.03 -0.54
N LEU A 70 22.45 22.16 0.14
CA LEU A 70 21.10 22.70 0.35
C LEU A 70 20.39 23.00 -0.96
N GLU A 71 21.12 23.56 -1.93
CA GLU A 71 20.57 23.84 -3.27
C GLU A 71 20.22 22.55 -4.02
N VAL A 72 20.98 21.46 -3.83
CA VAL A 72 20.62 20.16 -4.42
C VAL A 72 19.23 19.74 -3.95
N ILE A 73 19.01 19.74 -2.64
CA ILE A 73 17.72 19.33 -2.05
C ILE A 73 16.61 20.30 -2.45
N THR A 74 16.82 21.60 -2.25
CA THR A 74 15.78 22.60 -2.50
C THR A 74 15.41 22.76 -3.96
N THR A 75 16.32 22.56 -4.90
CA THR A 75 16.04 22.61 -6.34
C THR A 75 15.16 21.44 -6.78
N ILE A 76 15.44 20.24 -6.29
CA ILE A 76 14.59 19.06 -6.57
C ILE A 76 13.19 19.28 -5.99
N PHE A 77 13.06 19.73 -4.74
CA PHE A 77 11.75 19.97 -4.13
C PHE A 77 10.98 21.13 -4.77
N LYS A 78 11.65 22.19 -5.22
CA LYS A 78 11.02 23.24 -6.03
C LYS A 78 10.42 22.66 -7.31
N GLN A 79 11.12 21.72 -7.95
CA GLN A 79 10.60 21.06 -9.15
C GLN A 79 9.41 20.15 -8.83
N ILE A 80 9.45 19.39 -7.74
CA ILE A 80 8.34 18.56 -7.26
C ILE A 80 7.09 19.43 -7.02
N HIS A 81 7.24 20.53 -6.29
CA HIS A 81 6.14 21.47 -6.02
C HIS A 81 5.60 22.13 -7.29
N ARG A 82 6.47 22.38 -8.28
CA ARG A 82 6.05 22.93 -9.58
C ARG A 82 5.24 21.92 -10.39
N CYS A 83 5.66 20.66 -10.42
CA CYS A 83 4.97 19.58 -11.13
C CYS A 83 3.62 19.22 -10.49
N LYS A 84 3.45 19.51 -9.19
CA LYS A 84 2.25 19.15 -8.41
C LYS A 84 1.87 17.67 -8.57
N THR A 85 2.87 16.79 -8.53
CA THR A 85 2.70 15.35 -8.61
C THR A 85 1.87 14.85 -7.44
N ASP A 86 0.84 14.05 -7.68
CA ASP A 86 -0.02 13.52 -6.61
C ASP A 86 0.70 12.50 -5.74
N ILE A 87 1.48 11.61 -6.35
CA ILE A 87 2.17 10.52 -5.65
C ILE A 87 3.65 10.49 -6.02
N ILE A 88 4.50 10.36 -5.02
CA ILE A 88 5.94 10.17 -5.18
C ILE A 88 6.33 8.80 -4.61
N GLY A 89 6.76 7.91 -5.49
CA GLY A 89 7.30 6.60 -5.13
C GLY A 89 8.79 6.69 -4.81
N ILE A 90 9.19 6.12 -3.67
CA ILE A 90 10.59 6.01 -3.25
C ILE A 90 10.88 4.54 -2.98
N TRP A 91 11.98 4.00 -3.54
CA TRP A 91 12.39 2.63 -3.23
C TRP A 91 13.12 2.59 -1.89
N ASN A 92 12.53 1.95 -0.88
CA ASN A 92 13.05 1.92 0.49
C ASN A 92 13.03 3.30 1.18
N MET A 93 11.86 3.88 1.26
CA MET A 93 11.62 5.20 1.87
C MET A 93 12.21 5.39 3.28
N PRO A 94 12.28 4.37 4.18
CA PRO A 94 12.92 4.50 5.50
C PRO A 94 14.40 4.87 5.45
N PHE A 95 15.08 4.63 4.33
CA PHE A 95 16.47 5.02 4.18
C PHE A 95 16.60 6.47 3.69
N ASP A 96 15.83 6.86 2.68
CA ASP A 96 16.02 8.14 2.00
C ASP A 96 15.43 9.33 2.78
N ILE A 97 14.17 9.25 3.21
CA ILE A 97 13.48 10.38 3.86
C ILE A 97 14.13 10.78 5.19
N PRO A 98 14.43 9.86 6.13
CA PRO A 98 15.11 10.23 7.37
C PRO A 98 16.49 10.87 7.11
N LYS A 99 17.21 10.41 6.10
CA LYS A 99 18.51 10.96 5.73
C LYS A 99 18.42 12.40 5.27
N VAL A 100 17.47 12.72 4.40
CA VAL A 100 17.25 14.12 3.94
C VAL A 100 16.81 15.01 5.12
N ILE A 101 15.95 14.52 6.02
CA ILE A 101 15.55 15.25 7.22
C ILE A 101 16.75 15.52 8.12
N GLU A 102 17.60 14.51 8.33
CA GLU A 102 18.83 14.62 9.12
C GLU A 102 19.77 15.69 8.56
N GLU A 103 20.02 15.68 7.25
CA GLU A 103 20.91 16.65 6.60
C GLU A 103 20.34 18.09 6.66
N LEU A 104 19.05 18.28 6.42
CA LEU A 104 18.39 19.59 6.60
C LEU A 104 18.52 20.08 8.04
N THR A 105 18.33 19.18 9.02
CA THR A 105 18.44 19.52 10.44
C THR A 105 19.87 19.93 10.81
N LYS A 106 20.90 19.23 10.29
CA LYS A 106 22.32 19.62 10.46
C LYS A 106 22.64 20.99 9.88
N MET A 107 21.97 21.35 8.81
CA MET A 107 22.08 22.68 8.18
C MET A 107 21.22 23.76 8.88
N GLU A 108 20.58 23.42 10.01
CA GLU A 108 19.65 24.30 10.73
C GLU A 108 18.44 24.77 9.88
N ILE A 109 18.05 23.97 8.89
CA ILE A 109 16.90 24.21 8.02
C ILE A 109 15.69 23.40 8.52
N ASP A 110 14.56 24.08 8.71
CA ASP A 110 13.31 23.41 9.02
C ASP A 110 12.86 22.52 7.84
N PRO A 111 12.78 21.18 8.00
CA PRO A 111 12.32 20.29 6.94
C PRO A 111 10.95 20.66 6.36
N CYS A 112 10.05 21.23 7.17
CA CYS A 112 8.75 21.70 6.70
C CYS A 112 8.87 22.79 5.62
N SER A 113 9.97 23.58 5.63
CA SER A 113 10.18 24.64 4.63
C SER A 113 10.51 24.08 3.24
N VAL A 114 10.99 22.83 3.18
CA VAL A 114 11.42 22.16 1.95
C VAL A 114 10.36 21.18 1.46
N PHE A 115 9.88 20.30 2.33
CA PHE A 115 8.96 19.22 1.96
C PHE A 115 7.51 19.68 1.80
N CYS A 116 7.03 20.63 2.61
CA CYS A 116 5.65 21.08 2.54
C CYS A 116 5.41 21.99 1.35
N SER A 117 4.21 21.94 0.78
CA SER A 117 3.83 22.84 -0.32
C SER A 117 3.93 24.30 0.10
N PRO A 118 4.49 25.16 -0.75
CA PRO A 118 4.69 26.58 -0.44
C PRO A 118 3.40 27.33 -0.12
N GLU A 119 2.27 26.89 -0.70
CA GLU A 119 0.94 27.50 -0.54
C GLU A 119 0.36 27.26 0.86
N VAL A 120 0.84 26.23 1.58
CA VAL A 120 0.35 25.91 2.93
C VAL A 120 0.90 26.92 3.94
N PRO A 121 0.06 27.57 4.77
CA PRO A 121 0.50 28.43 5.84
C PRO A 121 1.47 27.74 6.80
N LYS A 122 2.51 28.44 7.25
CA LYS A 122 3.58 27.85 8.08
C LYS A 122 3.07 27.14 9.33
N ASN A 123 2.04 27.68 9.98
CA ASN A 123 1.44 27.10 11.19
C ASN A 123 0.64 25.82 10.94
N LEU A 124 0.36 25.47 9.68
CA LEU A 124 -0.34 24.24 9.28
C LEU A 124 0.62 23.21 8.67
N ARG A 125 1.89 23.53 8.54
CA ARG A 125 2.88 22.63 7.96
C ARG A 125 3.27 21.53 8.95
N VAL A 126 3.24 20.31 8.47
CA VAL A 126 3.67 19.12 9.18
C VAL A 126 4.64 18.35 8.29
N CYS A 127 5.76 17.91 8.86
CA CYS A 127 6.73 17.08 8.18
C CYS A 127 7.27 16.05 9.17
N LYS A 128 6.76 14.81 9.10
CA LYS A 128 7.14 13.76 10.04
C LYS A 128 7.17 12.41 9.34
N PHE A 129 8.32 11.76 9.35
CA PHE A 129 8.42 10.36 8.97
C PHE A 129 7.89 9.46 10.10
N VAL A 130 7.05 8.50 9.75
CA VAL A 130 6.46 7.52 10.66
C VAL A 130 6.90 6.14 10.23
N GLU A 131 7.81 5.56 10.98
CA GLU A 131 8.24 4.19 10.78
C GLU A 131 7.15 3.21 11.26
N ASP A 132 6.87 2.20 10.45
CA ASP A 132 6.02 1.09 10.89
C ASP A 132 6.83 0.18 11.80
N THR A 133 6.47 0.16 13.07
CA THR A 133 7.10 -0.65 14.12
C THR A 133 6.32 -1.93 14.42
N ASN A 134 5.43 -2.38 13.53
CA ASN A 134 4.64 -3.58 13.73
C ASN A 134 5.54 -4.80 14.00
N PRO A 135 5.52 -5.37 15.21
CA PRO A 135 6.35 -6.51 15.57
C PRO A 135 5.95 -7.81 14.83
N ASN A 136 4.73 -7.85 14.31
CA ASN A 136 4.20 -9.00 13.56
C ASN A 136 4.56 -8.95 12.07
N ALA A 137 5.26 -7.91 11.62
CA ALA A 137 5.76 -7.85 10.25
C ALA A 137 6.95 -8.81 10.11
N GLU A 138 6.71 -9.97 9.53
CA GLU A 138 7.72 -11.02 9.32
C GLU A 138 8.80 -10.60 8.31
N HIS A 139 8.47 -9.71 7.39
CA HIS A 139 9.38 -9.27 6.34
C HIS A 139 9.34 -7.74 6.16
N ILE A 140 10.42 -7.16 5.62
CA ILE A 140 10.54 -5.71 5.41
C ILE A 140 9.39 -5.15 4.56
N VAL A 141 8.92 -5.90 3.56
CA VAL A 141 7.80 -5.49 2.70
C VAL A 141 6.42 -5.63 3.35
N ASP A 142 6.32 -6.26 4.51
CA ASP A 142 5.07 -6.28 5.28
C ASP A 142 4.90 -5.01 6.12
N LYS A 143 5.94 -4.21 6.26
CA LYS A 143 5.90 -2.90 6.90
C LYS A 143 5.26 -1.88 5.95
N TRP A 144 4.60 -0.88 6.53
CA TRP A 144 4.01 0.22 5.78
C TRP A 144 4.40 1.55 6.41
N HIS A 145 5.55 2.03 6.00
CA HIS A 145 6.06 3.32 6.42
C HIS A 145 5.24 4.45 5.83
N TRP A 146 5.16 5.57 6.55
CA TRP A 146 4.40 6.72 6.10
C TRP A 146 5.15 8.02 6.34
N PHE A 147 5.22 8.86 5.33
CA PHE A 147 5.73 10.21 5.47
C PHE A 147 4.55 11.20 5.55
N ASN A 148 4.27 11.68 6.77
CA ASN A 148 3.23 12.66 7.00
C ASN A 148 3.80 14.05 6.66
N CYS A 149 3.44 14.53 5.49
CA CYS A 149 3.90 15.81 4.95
C CYS A 149 2.69 16.60 4.42
N THR A 150 2.57 17.88 4.83
CA THR A 150 1.54 18.77 4.32
C THR A 150 1.95 19.27 2.94
N SER A 151 1.82 18.42 1.96
CA SER A 151 2.21 18.66 0.58
C SER A 151 1.08 18.29 -0.37
N HIS A 152 1.14 18.79 -1.60
CA HIS A 152 0.34 18.33 -2.72
C HIS A 152 0.62 16.85 -2.99
N SER A 153 1.88 16.45 -2.85
CA SER A 153 2.33 15.10 -3.12
C SER A 153 2.25 14.22 -1.88
N GLN A 154 1.78 12.99 -2.06
CA GLN A 154 1.88 11.91 -1.06
C GLN A 154 3.08 11.01 -1.39
N PHE A 155 3.82 10.64 -0.35
CA PHE A 155 5.02 9.80 -0.51
C PHE A 155 4.68 8.36 -0.14
N ILE A 156 5.10 7.42 -0.97
CA ILE A 156 4.89 5.98 -0.76
C ILE A 156 6.20 5.20 -0.87
N ASP A 157 6.29 4.12 -0.11
CA ASP A 157 7.38 3.16 -0.25
C ASP A 157 7.06 2.17 -1.38
N SER A 158 7.72 2.36 -2.54
CA SER A 158 7.48 1.53 -3.73
C SER A 158 7.93 0.08 -3.53
N MET A 159 8.95 -0.18 -2.69
CA MET A 159 9.38 -1.54 -2.39
C MET A 159 8.33 -2.29 -1.57
N CYS A 160 7.78 -1.64 -0.55
CA CYS A 160 6.70 -2.21 0.26
C CYS A 160 5.42 -2.39 -0.56
N LEU A 161 5.07 -1.43 -1.42
CA LEU A 161 3.93 -1.53 -2.32
C LEU A 161 4.07 -2.73 -3.27
N TYR A 162 5.22 -2.84 -3.96
CA TYR A 162 5.52 -3.95 -4.85
C TYR A 162 5.35 -5.31 -4.16
N GLY A 163 5.93 -5.47 -2.97
CA GLY A 163 5.85 -6.72 -2.21
C GLY A 163 4.44 -7.05 -1.73
N ARG A 164 3.66 -6.05 -1.33
CA ARG A 164 2.27 -6.24 -0.88
C ARG A 164 1.34 -6.67 -1.99
N LEU A 165 1.41 -6.03 -3.15
CA LEU A 165 0.56 -6.36 -4.29
C LEU A 165 0.79 -7.80 -4.77
N ARG A 166 2.00 -8.34 -4.58
CA ARG A 166 2.39 -9.68 -5.04
C ARG A 166 2.39 -10.73 -3.93
N LYS A 167 1.94 -10.38 -2.74
CA LYS A 167 1.96 -11.27 -1.57
C LYS A 167 1.26 -12.60 -1.81
N VAL A 168 0.14 -12.59 -2.53
CA VAL A 168 -0.65 -13.80 -2.87
C VAL A 168 0.09 -14.71 -3.85
N ALA A 169 0.85 -14.13 -4.77
CA ALA A 169 1.65 -14.87 -5.75
C ALA A 169 2.93 -15.50 -5.15
N GLY A 170 3.24 -15.15 -3.91
CA GLY A 170 4.46 -15.59 -3.20
C GLY A 170 5.45 -14.45 -2.99
N ARG A 171 6.35 -14.64 -2.03
CA ARG A 171 7.38 -13.66 -1.69
C ARG A 171 8.61 -13.84 -2.56
N ASP A 172 9.22 -12.72 -2.94
CA ASP A 172 10.53 -12.73 -3.60
C ASP A 172 11.66 -13.02 -2.60
N ILE A 173 12.76 -13.59 -3.09
CA ILE A 173 13.94 -13.90 -2.26
C ILE A 173 14.62 -12.63 -1.76
N LYS A 174 14.57 -11.56 -2.57
CA LYS A 174 15.17 -10.25 -2.28
C LYS A 174 14.29 -9.15 -2.85
N TYR A 175 14.33 -7.98 -2.20
CA TYR A 175 13.60 -6.78 -2.63
C TYR A 175 14.54 -5.61 -2.96
N SER A 176 15.82 -5.89 -3.24
CA SER A 176 16.71 -4.85 -3.78
C SER A 176 16.21 -4.40 -5.15
N LEU A 177 16.38 -3.11 -5.45
CA LEU A 177 15.97 -2.56 -6.74
C LEU A 177 16.59 -3.32 -7.92
N ASP A 178 17.87 -3.69 -7.81
CA ASP A 178 18.57 -4.48 -8.84
C ASP A 178 17.93 -5.85 -9.08
N TYR A 179 17.59 -6.58 -8.01
CA TYR A 179 16.96 -7.90 -8.14
C TYR A 179 15.57 -7.82 -8.76
N ILE A 180 14.75 -6.90 -8.26
CA ILE A 180 13.37 -6.75 -8.75
C ILE A 180 13.34 -6.21 -10.19
N SER A 181 14.21 -5.25 -10.53
CA SER A 181 14.26 -4.74 -11.91
C SER A 181 14.74 -5.80 -12.90
N ASN A 182 15.72 -6.63 -12.53
CA ASN A 182 16.12 -7.78 -13.36
C ASN A 182 14.97 -8.76 -13.59
N LYS A 183 14.21 -9.05 -12.53
CA LYS A 183 13.02 -9.93 -12.60
C LYS A 183 11.94 -9.34 -13.51
N GLU A 184 11.62 -8.06 -13.31
CA GLU A 184 10.50 -7.41 -13.99
C GLU A 184 10.84 -6.95 -15.42
N LEU A 185 12.00 -6.35 -15.61
CA LEU A 185 12.38 -5.70 -16.87
C LEU A 185 13.42 -6.50 -17.68
N GLY A 186 14.04 -7.52 -17.07
CA GLY A 186 15.19 -8.22 -17.66
C GLY A 186 16.46 -7.37 -17.68
N GLN A 187 16.48 -6.24 -16.98
CA GLN A 187 17.64 -5.35 -16.85
C GLN A 187 17.77 -4.87 -15.41
N GLY A 188 18.99 -4.85 -14.91
CA GLY A 188 19.33 -4.40 -13.56
C GLY A 188 19.91 -2.99 -13.55
N LYS A 189 20.48 -2.67 -12.41
CA LYS A 189 21.17 -1.41 -12.20
C LYS A 189 22.39 -1.26 -13.12
N LEU A 190 22.69 -0.01 -13.47
CA LEU A 190 23.94 0.32 -14.15
C LEU A 190 25.12 -0.10 -13.28
N GLN A 191 26.14 -0.70 -13.90
CA GLN A 191 27.38 -1.03 -13.18
C GLN A 191 28.20 0.23 -12.94
N LEU A 192 28.75 0.39 -11.73
CA LEU A 192 29.61 1.53 -11.38
C LEU A 192 30.95 1.52 -12.13
N GLY A 193 31.26 0.49 -12.94
CA GLY A 193 32.50 0.35 -13.64
C GLY A 193 33.60 -0.27 -12.76
N GLU A 194 34.84 0.19 -12.94
CA GLU A 194 36.00 -0.35 -12.21
C GLU A 194 35.99 0.07 -10.72
N ILE A 195 35.38 1.20 -10.40
CA ILE A 195 35.24 1.70 -9.02
C ILE A 195 33.93 1.21 -8.46
N THR A 196 33.96 0.08 -7.76
CA THR A 196 32.76 -0.54 -7.17
C THR A 196 32.33 0.06 -5.82
N ASN A 197 33.20 0.78 -5.14
CA ASN A 197 32.89 1.44 -3.86
C ASN A 197 32.17 2.77 -4.10
N HIS A 198 30.98 2.91 -3.56
CA HIS A 198 30.14 4.10 -3.72
C HIS A 198 30.82 5.41 -3.29
N GLY A 199 31.50 5.42 -2.15
CA GLY A 199 32.20 6.62 -1.65
C GLY A 199 33.37 7.05 -2.54
N TRP A 200 34.09 6.08 -3.12
CA TRP A 200 35.16 6.37 -4.06
C TRP A 200 34.58 6.82 -5.40
N SER A 201 33.50 6.21 -5.87
CA SER A 201 32.84 6.59 -7.11
C SER A 201 32.28 8.03 -7.01
N GLN A 202 31.68 8.40 -5.88
CA GLN A 202 31.25 9.78 -5.63
C GLN A 202 32.40 10.78 -5.71
N LYS A 203 33.58 10.41 -5.20
CA LYS A 203 34.73 11.32 -5.12
C LYS A 203 35.51 11.43 -6.43
N TYR A 204 35.66 10.33 -7.15
CA TYR A 204 36.61 10.23 -8.27
C TYR A 204 35.95 9.98 -9.63
N ASP A 205 34.72 9.44 -9.67
CA ASP A 205 33.94 9.21 -10.89
C ASP A 205 32.48 9.69 -10.73
N PHE A 206 32.35 10.91 -10.26
CA PHE A 206 31.06 11.47 -9.85
C PHE A 206 30.04 11.53 -11.00
N LEU A 207 30.48 11.78 -12.24
CA LEU A 207 29.55 11.83 -13.38
C LEU A 207 28.97 10.46 -13.71
N ARG A 208 29.74 9.39 -13.57
CA ARG A 208 29.22 8.02 -13.68
C ARG A 208 28.28 7.70 -12.52
N TYR A 209 28.61 8.16 -11.32
CA TYR A 209 27.75 7.99 -10.16
C TYR A 209 26.40 8.71 -10.32
N ILE A 210 26.38 9.90 -10.94
CA ILE A 210 25.14 10.58 -11.34
C ILE A 210 24.37 9.74 -12.36
N ALA A 211 25.03 9.23 -13.40
CA ALA A 211 24.39 8.37 -14.40
C ALA A 211 23.79 7.11 -13.76
N TYR A 212 24.47 6.51 -12.79
CA TYR A 212 23.96 5.40 -11.98
C TYR A 212 22.67 5.80 -11.24
N ASN A 213 22.65 6.93 -10.53
CA ASN A 213 21.47 7.41 -9.83
C ASN A 213 20.30 7.73 -10.76
N ILE A 214 20.58 8.30 -11.94
CA ILE A 214 19.56 8.54 -12.97
C ILE A 214 18.95 7.19 -13.42
N ASN A 215 19.79 6.20 -13.67
CA ASN A 215 19.34 4.86 -14.08
C ASN A 215 18.46 4.21 -13.02
N ASP A 216 18.79 4.33 -11.73
CA ASP A 216 17.96 3.79 -10.64
C ASP A 216 16.52 4.36 -10.68
N VAL A 217 16.39 5.66 -10.88
CA VAL A 217 15.07 6.31 -10.95
C VAL A 217 14.34 5.94 -12.25
N VAL A 218 15.04 5.85 -13.38
CA VAL A 218 14.49 5.41 -14.68
C VAL A 218 13.94 3.99 -14.58
N ILE A 219 14.68 3.07 -13.97
CA ILE A 219 14.25 1.69 -13.75
C ILE A 219 12.95 1.66 -12.93
N MET A 220 12.83 2.46 -11.87
CA MET A 220 11.60 2.53 -11.08
C MET A 220 10.41 2.99 -11.93
N GLN A 221 10.62 4.01 -12.77
CA GLN A 221 9.58 4.50 -13.66
C GLN A 221 9.18 3.46 -14.73
N LEU A 222 10.14 2.73 -15.28
CA LEU A 222 9.88 1.65 -16.23
C LEU A 222 9.11 0.49 -15.59
N MET A 223 9.43 0.15 -14.33
CA MET A 223 8.64 -0.84 -13.58
C MET A 223 7.20 -0.37 -13.37
N GLU A 224 7.00 0.92 -13.06
CA GLU A 224 5.64 1.47 -12.91
C GLU A 224 4.88 1.45 -14.23
N PHE A 225 5.48 1.83 -15.34
CA PHE A 225 4.86 1.73 -16.66
C PHE A 225 4.47 0.31 -17.07
N LYS A 226 5.19 -0.70 -16.56
CA LYS A 226 4.87 -2.10 -16.81
C LYS A 226 3.82 -2.65 -15.84
N ASN A 227 3.96 -2.34 -14.57
CA ASN A 227 3.25 -3.03 -13.49
C ASN A 227 1.99 -2.29 -13.02
N HIS A 228 1.92 -0.98 -13.20
CA HIS A 228 0.82 -0.12 -12.73
C HIS A 228 0.54 -0.27 -11.23
N ASP A 229 1.60 -0.35 -10.43
CA ASP A 229 1.49 -0.57 -8.97
C ASP A 229 0.84 0.63 -8.27
N ILE A 230 1.14 1.86 -8.71
CA ILE A 230 0.52 3.09 -8.17
C ILE A 230 -0.96 3.17 -8.57
N ASP A 231 -1.31 2.84 -9.81
CA ASP A 231 -2.70 2.77 -10.25
C ASP A 231 -3.50 1.76 -9.42
N SER A 232 -2.88 0.61 -9.14
CA SER A 232 -3.46 -0.43 -8.28
C SER A 232 -3.64 0.07 -6.83
N LEU A 233 -2.67 0.80 -6.29
CA LEU A 233 -2.76 1.43 -4.97
C LEU A 233 -3.93 2.41 -4.89
N VAL A 234 -4.07 3.29 -5.88
CA VAL A 234 -5.16 4.26 -5.96
C VAL A 234 -6.51 3.55 -6.06
N GLY A 235 -6.63 2.57 -6.95
CA GLY A 235 -7.85 1.79 -7.12
C GLY A 235 -8.29 1.06 -5.86
N LEU A 236 -7.34 0.42 -5.15
CA LEU A 236 -7.62 -0.30 -3.91
C LEU A 236 -7.88 0.61 -2.71
N SER A 237 -7.31 1.80 -2.70
CA SER A 237 -7.60 2.79 -1.65
C SER A 237 -8.98 3.41 -1.80
N GLY A 238 -9.50 3.48 -3.04
CA GLY A 238 -10.79 4.09 -3.35
C GLY A 238 -10.90 5.50 -2.80
N TYR A 239 -11.90 5.76 -1.98
CA TYR A 239 -12.13 7.06 -1.32
C TYR A 239 -11.29 7.24 -0.04
N SER A 240 -10.55 6.23 0.39
CA SER A 240 -9.73 6.31 1.60
C SER A 240 -8.39 6.96 1.34
N LEU A 241 -7.69 7.35 2.41
CA LEU A 241 -6.32 7.84 2.30
C LEU A 241 -5.40 6.71 1.83
N LEU A 242 -4.45 6.99 0.94
CA LEU A 242 -3.50 6.00 0.40
C LEU A 242 -2.76 5.22 1.50
N LYS A 243 -2.48 5.84 2.65
CA LYS A 243 -1.89 5.16 3.81
C LYS A 243 -2.74 4.03 4.38
N ASN A 244 -4.03 4.02 4.09
CA ASN A 244 -4.97 3.00 4.58
C ASN A 244 -5.09 1.80 3.65
N TYR A 245 -4.43 1.82 2.50
CA TYR A 245 -4.44 0.72 1.53
C TYR A 245 -4.25 -0.66 2.17
N SER A 246 -3.37 -0.76 3.17
CA SER A 246 -3.14 -2.02 3.91
C SER A 246 -4.26 -2.39 4.90
N LYS A 247 -5.25 -1.52 5.08
CA LYS A 247 -6.38 -1.68 6.01
C LYS A 247 -7.68 -1.72 5.24
N GLN A 248 -7.93 -2.82 4.54
CA GLN A 248 -9.10 -2.99 3.66
C GLN A 248 -10.42 -2.66 4.32
N THR A 249 -10.60 -3.00 5.61
CA THR A 249 -11.82 -2.65 6.36
C THR A 249 -12.06 -1.14 6.45
N ILE A 250 -10.97 -0.34 6.51
CA ILE A 250 -11.09 1.13 6.50
C ILE A 250 -11.46 1.60 5.09
N CYS A 251 -10.84 1.04 4.05
CA CYS A 251 -11.13 1.42 2.66
C CYS A 251 -12.59 1.11 2.31
N VAL A 252 -13.10 -0.07 2.69
CA VAL A 252 -14.50 -0.44 2.49
C VAL A 252 -15.43 0.52 3.23
N ARG A 253 -15.19 0.78 4.52
CA ARG A 253 -15.99 1.73 5.31
C ARG A 253 -16.02 3.13 4.68
N ASP A 254 -14.86 3.63 4.25
CA ASP A 254 -14.76 4.96 3.64
C ASP A 254 -15.47 4.99 2.28
N GLY A 255 -15.46 3.87 1.53
CA GLY A 255 -16.23 3.69 0.30
C GLY A 255 -17.74 3.72 0.54
N ASP A 256 -18.23 2.95 1.50
CA ASP A 256 -19.65 2.92 1.87
C ASP A 256 -20.13 4.30 2.34
N TYR A 257 -19.30 4.98 3.15
CA TYR A 257 -19.60 6.34 3.62
C TYR A 257 -19.75 7.32 2.44
N ASN A 258 -18.81 7.31 1.49
CA ASN A 258 -18.88 8.19 0.33
C ASN A 258 -20.04 7.85 -0.59
N TYR A 259 -20.28 6.56 -0.83
CA TYR A 259 -21.45 6.11 -1.58
C TYR A 259 -22.76 6.63 -0.96
N GLY A 260 -22.88 6.53 0.38
CA GLY A 260 -24.02 7.08 1.10
C GLY A 260 -24.18 8.59 0.87
N LEU A 261 -23.10 9.36 1.01
CA LEU A 261 -23.12 10.81 0.79
C LEU A 261 -23.51 11.18 -0.65
N GLU A 262 -22.98 10.48 -1.66
CA GLU A 262 -23.31 10.71 -3.07
C GLU A 262 -24.78 10.42 -3.39
N ASN A 263 -25.40 9.50 -2.64
CA ASN A 263 -26.81 9.17 -2.78
C ASN A 263 -27.72 9.96 -1.81
N GLY A 264 -27.21 11.01 -1.19
CA GLY A 264 -27.99 11.90 -0.34
C GLY A 264 -28.26 11.37 1.06
N HIS A 265 -27.57 10.31 1.48
CA HIS A 265 -27.65 9.78 2.84
C HIS A 265 -26.64 10.48 3.75
N VAL A 266 -27.10 10.95 4.91
CA VAL A 266 -26.21 11.47 5.94
C VAL A 266 -26.00 10.35 6.98
N PRO A 267 -24.77 9.80 7.09
CA PRO A 267 -24.52 8.77 8.07
C PRO A 267 -24.71 9.33 9.47
N ALA A 268 -25.49 8.60 10.27
CA ALA A 268 -25.72 8.94 11.67
C ALA A 268 -24.43 8.69 12.47
N SER A 269 -24.11 9.63 13.35
CA SER A 269 -23.07 9.47 14.34
C SER A 269 -23.61 8.61 15.49
N ALA A 270 -23.15 7.36 15.59
CA ALA A 270 -23.50 6.52 16.73
C ALA A 270 -22.60 6.83 17.94
N SER A 271 -23.15 6.85 19.14
CA SER A 271 -22.36 6.97 20.37
C SER A 271 -21.55 5.70 20.62
N LEU A 272 -20.45 5.83 21.38
CA LEU A 272 -19.62 4.67 21.76
C LEU A 272 -20.45 3.62 22.52
N ASP A 273 -21.41 4.06 23.32
CA ASP A 273 -22.30 3.19 24.10
C ASP A 273 -23.20 2.35 23.19
N MET A 274 -23.75 2.94 22.13
CA MET A 274 -24.52 2.22 21.13
C MET A 274 -23.69 1.13 20.42
N PHE A 275 -22.43 1.40 20.09
CA PHE A 275 -21.54 0.39 19.54
C PHE A 275 -21.27 -0.74 20.53
N THR A 276 -21.07 -0.41 21.80
CA THR A 276 -20.81 -1.41 22.84
C THR A 276 -22.00 -2.31 23.09
N GLU A 277 -23.21 -1.76 23.07
CA GLU A 277 -24.44 -2.54 23.18
C GLU A 277 -24.70 -3.38 21.94
N TRP A 278 -24.48 -2.81 20.75
CA TRP A 278 -24.57 -3.53 19.49
C TRP A 278 -23.62 -4.72 19.42
N ASP A 279 -22.35 -4.54 19.78
CA ASP A 279 -21.35 -5.64 19.84
C ASP A 279 -21.75 -6.75 20.83
N LYS A 280 -22.51 -6.42 21.87
CA LYS A 280 -23.04 -7.42 22.79
C LYS A 280 -24.25 -8.16 22.25
N MET A 281 -25.06 -7.48 21.44
CA MET A 281 -26.31 -8.03 20.87
C MET A 281 -26.04 -8.87 19.61
N MET A 282 -25.03 -8.49 18.81
CA MET A 282 -24.66 -9.25 17.61
C MET A 282 -23.73 -10.39 18.00
N PRO A 283 -24.19 -11.64 18.01
CA PRO A 283 -23.26 -12.75 18.11
C PRO A 283 -22.26 -12.62 16.94
N LYS A 284 -20.99 -12.73 17.24
CA LYS A 284 -19.96 -12.79 16.19
C LYS A 284 -20.26 -14.02 15.35
N VAL A 285 -20.92 -13.80 14.23
CA VAL A 285 -21.23 -14.85 13.27
C VAL A 285 -19.95 -15.19 12.54
N GLY A 286 -19.19 -16.08 13.13
CA GLY A 286 -18.11 -16.76 12.45
C GLY A 286 -18.54 -18.20 12.23
N GLY A 287 -18.23 -18.78 11.09
CA GLY A 287 -18.41 -20.22 10.88
C GLY A 287 -17.74 -21.00 12.01
N THR A 288 -18.39 -22.06 12.46
CA THR A 288 -17.80 -22.97 13.46
C THR A 288 -16.61 -23.67 12.80
N VAL A 289 -15.41 -23.21 13.09
CA VAL A 289 -14.18 -23.88 12.67
C VAL A 289 -13.98 -25.08 13.60
N LEU A 290 -14.15 -26.29 13.08
CA LEU A 290 -13.77 -27.48 13.79
C LEU A 290 -12.24 -27.59 13.77
N PRO A 291 -11.56 -27.65 14.93
CA PRO A 291 -10.13 -27.91 14.96
C PRO A 291 -9.82 -29.18 14.16
N PRO A 292 -8.73 -29.22 13.39
CA PRO A 292 -8.36 -30.37 12.55
C PRO A 292 -8.38 -31.69 13.31
N GLU A 293 -7.95 -31.70 14.56
CA GLU A 293 -7.94 -32.84 15.45
C GLU A 293 -9.34 -33.41 15.75
N LYS A 294 -10.34 -32.57 15.94
CA LYS A 294 -11.73 -32.97 16.15
C LYS A 294 -12.41 -33.42 14.85
N ALA A 295 -12.12 -32.74 13.75
CA ALA A 295 -12.63 -33.11 12.43
C ALA A 295 -12.06 -34.49 11.99
N VAL A 296 -10.76 -34.66 12.14
CA VAL A 296 -10.05 -35.88 11.84
C VAL A 296 -10.52 -37.00 12.75
N GLY A 297 -10.65 -36.78 14.05
CA GLY A 297 -11.13 -37.77 15.00
C GLY A 297 -12.54 -38.28 14.74
N THR A 298 -13.43 -37.43 14.24
CA THR A 298 -14.83 -37.79 13.95
C THR A 298 -14.96 -38.49 12.59
N ARG A 299 -14.31 -38.01 11.55
CA ARG A 299 -14.37 -38.59 10.20
C ARG A 299 -13.53 -39.85 10.03
N LEU A 300 -12.34 -39.92 10.61
CA LEU A 300 -11.49 -41.11 10.51
C LEU A 300 -12.04 -42.29 11.29
N LYS A 301 -12.81 -42.07 12.35
CA LYS A 301 -13.54 -43.15 13.04
C LYS A 301 -14.61 -43.80 12.16
N LEU A 302 -15.17 -43.09 11.21
CA LEU A 302 -16.17 -43.59 10.25
C LEU A 302 -15.51 -44.28 9.04
N LEU A 303 -14.23 -44.06 8.81
CA LEU A 303 -13.47 -44.60 7.67
C LEU A 303 -12.43 -45.64 8.09
N LYS A 304 -12.65 -46.33 9.18
CA LYS A 304 -11.83 -47.47 9.58
C LYS A 304 -12.33 -48.77 8.92
N ASP A 305 -11.39 -49.56 8.45
CA ASP A 305 -11.71 -50.90 7.92
C ASP A 305 -12.08 -51.89 9.06
N SER A 306 -12.40 -53.11 8.69
CA SER A 306 -12.73 -54.18 9.64
C SER A 306 -11.59 -54.52 10.61
N ASN A 307 -10.36 -54.13 10.30
CA ASN A 307 -9.17 -54.37 11.12
C ASN A 307 -8.85 -53.15 12.02
N ASN A 308 -9.70 -52.10 12.01
CA ASN A 308 -9.52 -50.86 12.73
C ASN A 308 -8.39 -49.94 12.16
N ASP A 309 -7.94 -50.24 10.94
CA ASP A 309 -6.95 -49.41 10.23
C ASP A 309 -7.60 -48.22 9.58
N THR A 310 -6.83 -47.12 9.48
CA THR A 310 -7.33 -45.85 8.89
C THR A 310 -7.38 -45.98 7.38
N LEU A 311 -8.55 -45.82 6.79
CA LEU A 311 -8.73 -45.74 5.34
C LEU A 311 -8.17 -44.40 4.82
N ILE A 312 -7.36 -44.51 3.77
CA ILE A 312 -6.87 -43.34 3.06
C ILE A 312 -7.90 -42.96 2.00
N VAL A 313 -8.39 -41.72 2.05
CA VAL A 313 -9.25 -41.18 0.99
C VAL A 313 -8.34 -40.69 -0.13
N ILE A 314 -8.40 -41.39 -1.29
CA ILE A 314 -7.53 -41.14 -2.44
C ILE A 314 -8.10 -40.07 -3.39
N MET A 315 -9.35 -39.72 -3.24
CA MET A 315 -9.95 -38.64 -4.07
C MET A 315 -10.84 -37.76 -3.20
N VAL A 316 -10.40 -36.56 -2.96
CA VAL A 316 -11.15 -35.54 -2.23
C VAL A 316 -11.43 -34.40 -3.20
N VAL A 317 -12.71 -34.06 -3.36
CA VAL A 317 -13.12 -32.84 -4.07
C VAL A 317 -13.45 -31.81 -2.99
N ASP A 318 -12.71 -30.71 -3.00
CA ASP A 318 -12.99 -29.54 -2.19
C ASP A 318 -13.73 -28.54 -3.08
N LEU A 319 -14.95 -28.17 -2.66
CA LEU A 319 -15.76 -27.17 -3.32
C LEU A 319 -15.84 -25.98 -2.38
N ASP A 320 -15.22 -24.90 -2.78
CA ASP A 320 -15.27 -23.63 -2.06
C ASP A 320 -16.13 -22.63 -2.84
N GLU A 321 -17.04 -21.97 -2.15
CA GLU A 321 -17.83 -20.90 -2.71
C GLU A 321 -17.02 -19.60 -2.64
N ALA A 322 -16.81 -18.95 -3.78
CA ALA A 322 -16.09 -17.69 -3.84
C ALA A 322 -16.79 -16.63 -2.99
N SER A 323 -16.07 -16.15 -1.95
CA SER A 323 -16.62 -15.13 -1.03
C SER A 323 -17.93 -15.55 -0.37
N MET A 324 -18.05 -16.79 0.09
CA MET A 324 -19.28 -17.39 0.65
C MET A 324 -20.07 -16.45 1.57
N TYR A 325 -19.46 -15.89 2.61
CA TYR A 325 -20.16 -15.00 3.53
C TYR A 325 -20.73 -13.72 2.87
N PRO A 326 -19.97 -12.97 2.05
CA PRO A 326 -20.54 -11.84 1.31
C PRO A 326 -21.64 -12.25 0.34
N THR A 327 -21.48 -13.37 -0.37
CA THR A 327 -22.45 -13.85 -1.34
C THR A 327 -23.76 -14.27 -0.66
N ASP A 328 -23.67 -15.02 0.43
CA ASP A 328 -24.84 -15.42 1.24
C ASP A 328 -25.52 -14.19 1.86
N THR A 329 -24.75 -13.25 2.37
CA THR A 329 -25.29 -12.01 2.95
C THR A 329 -26.09 -11.20 1.91
N ILE A 330 -25.56 -11.09 0.69
CA ILE A 330 -26.26 -10.42 -0.42
C ILE A 330 -27.48 -11.22 -0.87
N ALA A 331 -27.35 -12.51 -1.06
CA ALA A 331 -28.43 -13.39 -1.51
C ALA A 331 -29.59 -13.45 -0.52
N ALA A 332 -29.29 -13.43 0.77
CA ALA A 332 -30.26 -13.44 1.85
C ALA A 332 -30.74 -12.02 2.24
N ASN A 333 -30.23 -10.97 1.58
CA ASN A 333 -30.54 -9.56 1.88
C ASN A 333 -30.32 -9.21 3.37
N ILE A 334 -29.22 -9.70 3.95
CA ILE A 334 -28.91 -9.49 5.37
C ILE A 334 -28.18 -8.15 5.53
N SER A 335 -28.83 -7.18 6.16
CA SER A 335 -28.23 -5.88 6.50
C SER A 335 -28.81 -5.35 7.81
N LYS A 336 -28.31 -4.24 8.30
CA LYS A 336 -28.90 -3.56 9.47
C LYS A 336 -30.33 -3.13 9.20
N GLU A 337 -30.59 -2.70 7.98
CA GLU A 337 -31.90 -2.21 7.54
C GLU A 337 -32.90 -3.35 7.38
N THR A 338 -32.44 -4.58 7.16
CA THR A 338 -33.27 -5.77 7.01
C THR A 338 -33.34 -6.63 8.29
N TYR A 339 -32.65 -6.20 9.35
CA TYR A 339 -32.71 -6.91 10.64
C TYR A 339 -33.97 -6.61 11.40
N TYR A 340 -34.82 -7.61 11.59
CA TYR A 340 -36.11 -7.47 12.26
C TYR A 340 -36.06 -7.80 13.76
N GLY A 341 -35.20 -8.69 14.15
CA GLY A 341 -35.08 -9.10 15.52
C GLY A 341 -34.33 -10.43 15.69
N THR A 342 -34.21 -10.84 16.92
CA THR A 342 -33.56 -12.12 17.28
C THR A 342 -34.57 -13.07 17.86
N VAL A 343 -34.60 -14.32 17.38
CA VAL A 343 -35.40 -15.40 17.97
C VAL A 343 -34.80 -15.76 19.33
N LEU A 344 -35.50 -15.47 20.40
CA LEU A 344 -35.04 -15.71 21.77
C LEU A 344 -35.30 -17.13 22.25
N GLY A 345 -36.17 -17.88 21.60
CA GLY A 345 -36.41 -19.27 21.93
C GLY A 345 -37.34 -19.96 20.93
N ILE A 346 -37.19 -21.24 20.81
CA ILE A 346 -38.05 -22.12 20.03
C ILE A 346 -38.67 -23.12 21.04
N TYR A 347 -39.97 -23.15 21.12
CA TYR A 347 -40.69 -24.08 22.00
C TYR A 347 -41.37 -25.14 21.16
N GLY A 348 -41.10 -26.42 21.48
CA GLY A 348 -41.78 -27.56 20.84
C GLY A 348 -42.98 -28.01 21.65
N TYR A 349 -44.14 -28.17 21.02
CA TYR A 349 -45.33 -28.73 21.60
C TYR A 349 -45.74 -29.98 20.84
N GLY A 350 -45.66 -31.12 21.52
CA GLY A 350 -46.15 -32.42 20.95
C GLY A 350 -45.27 -33.06 19.90
N ASN A 351 -45.64 -34.31 19.59
CA ASN A 351 -44.85 -35.21 18.76
C ASN A 351 -44.79 -34.85 17.28
N ASN A 352 -44.38 -33.70 16.87
CA ASN A 352 -44.01 -33.33 15.50
C ASN A 352 -44.29 -31.88 15.10
N TYR A 353 -44.68 -31.03 16.05
CA TYR A 353 -44.82 -29.61 15.74
C TYR A 353 -43.83 -28.77 16.55
N ILE A 354 -42.96 -28.09 15.84
CA ILE A 354 -42.14 -27.00 16.41
C ILE A 354 -42.98 -25.74 16.28
N GLU A 355 -43.66 -25.34 17.36
CA GLU A 355 -44.27 -24.01 17.44
C GLU A 355 -43.14 -23.01 17.64
N LEU A 356 -42.93 -22.14 16.67
CA LEU A 356 -42.02 -20.99 16.77
C LEU A 356 -42.71 -19.93 17.59
N LEU A 357 -42.72 -20.06 18.93
CA LEU A 357 -43.02 -18.96 19.82
C LEU A 357 -41.74 -18.11 19.97
N GLY A 358 -41.42 -17.36 18.91
CA GLY A 358 -40.31 -16.42 18.98
C GLY A 358 -40.74 -15.15 19.68
N MET A 359 -40.18 -14.85 20.85
CA MET A 359 -40.10 -13.45 21.24
C MET A 359 -39.02 -12.80 20.37
N VAL A 360 -39.45 -11.98 19.42
CA VAL A 360 -38.55 -11.22 18.56
C VAL A 360 -38.14 -9.99 19.34
N SER A 361 -36.87 -9.89 19.69
CA SER A 361 -36.31 -8.65 20.21
C SER A 361 -36.06 -7.72 19.03
N ILE A 362 -36.84 -6.69 18.92
CA ILE A 362 -36.69 -5.68 17.88
C ILE A 362 -35.65 -4.65 18.34
N SER A 363 -34.95 -4.07 17.36
CA SER A 363 -34.04 -2.92 17.57
C SER A 363 -34.69 -1.90 18.54
N PRO A 364 -33.93 -1.33 19.48
CA PRO A 364 -34.41 -0.31 20.43
C PRO A 364 -35.12 0.89 19.79
N GLU A 365 -34.88 1.09 18.48
CA GLU A 365 -35.51 2.17 17.70
C GLU A 365 -36.91 1.85 17.23
N ALA A 366 -37.35 0.62 17.30
CA ALA A 366 -38.71 0.21 16.99
C ALA A 366 -39.55 0.20 18.26
N TYR A 367 -40.40 1.21 18.45
CA TYR A 367 -41.25 1.37 19.63
C TYR A 367 -42.28 0.26 19.84
N SER A 368 -42.57 -0.51 18.83
CA SER A 368 -43.36 -1.74 18.92
C SER A 368 -43.14 -2.61 17.68
N VAL A 369 -43.40 -3.92 17.83
CA VAL A 369 -43.39 -4.86 16.69
C VAL A 369 -44.31 -4.37 15.58
N GLN A 370 -45.52 -3.93 15.95
CA GLN A 370 -46.50 -3.44 14.98
C GLN A 370 -46.07 -2.15 14.27
N ALA A 371 -45.37 -1.26 14.98
CA ALA A 371 -44.85 -0.05 14.37
C ALA A 371 -43.74 -0.37 13.35
N ALA A 372 -42.86 -1.33 13.66
CA ALA A 372 -41.84 -1.79 12.74
C ALA A 372 -42.45 -2.49 11.51
N VAL A 373 -43.41 -3.38 11.73
CA VAL A 373 -44.14 -4.05 10.63
C VAL A 373 -44.79 -3.01 9.70
N ASN A 374 -45.49 -2.00 10.26
CA ASN A 374 -46.16 -0.98 9.47
C ASN A 374 -45.15 -0.03 8.76
N PHE A 375 -44.06 0.37 9.44
CA PHE A 375 -43.09 1.30 8.91
C PHE A 375 -42.26 0.70 7.78
N PHE A 376 -41.83 -0.54 7.96
CA PHE A 376 -40.98 -1.23 6.97
C PHE A 376 -41.80 -2.07 5.98
N HIS A 377 -43.14 -2.04 6.03
CA HIS A 377 -43.99 -2.90 5.20
C HIS A 377 -43.64 -4.38 5.32
N LEU A 378 -43.31 -4.82 6.53
CA LEU A 378 -42.97 -6.20 6.79
C LEU A 378 -44.20 -7.08 6.69
N PRO A 379 -44.05 -8.36 6.32
CA PRO A 379 -45.17 -9.31 6.40
C PRO A 379 -45.63 -9.40 7.84
N ASP A 380 -46.92 -9.46 8.00
CA ASP A 380 -47.52 -9.69 9.31
C ASP A 380 -47.28 -11.13 9.81
N TYR A 381 -47.76 -11.44 11.01
CA TYR A 381 -47.50 -12.76 11.59
C TYR A 381 -48.07 -13.89 10.74
N GLU A 382 -49.26 -13.73 10.16
CA GLU A 382 -49.90 -14.73 9.31
C GLU A 382 -49.17 -14.87 7.97
N GLU A 383 -48.70 -13.78 7.39
CA GLU A 383 -47.87 -13.82 6.18
C GLU A 383 -46.49 -14.48 6.43
N MET A 384 -45.86 -14.24 7.60
CA MET A 384 -44.64 -14.91 7.99
C MET A 384 -44.83 -16.41 8.22
N GLU A 385 -45.91 -16.84 8.87
CA GLU A 385 -46.25 -18.27 9.00
C GLU A 385 -46.41 -18.94 7.64
N GLN A 386 -47.06 -18.28 6.69
CA GLN A 386 -47.20 -18.80 5.33
C GLN A 386 -45.89 -18.87 4.59
N CYS A 387 -45.02 -17.88 4.72
CA CYS A 387 -43.66 -17.86 4.10
C CYS A 387 -42.77 -18.93 4.68
N LEU A 388 -42.89 -19.25 5.96
CA LEU A 388 -42.06 -20.27 6.62
C LEU A 388 -42.65 -21.68 6.48
N GLY A 389 -43.87 -21.82 5.91
CA GLY A 389 -44.50 -23.10 5.69
C GLY A 389 -44.93 -23.77 7.01
N LEU A 390 -45.27 -22.97 8.03
CA LEU A 390 -45.70 -23.42 9.35
C LEU A 390 -47.23 -23.54 9.41
#